data_015bd4aac75ceebb1ff2e4b355d0abe3
#
_entry.id   015bd4aac75ceebb1ff2e4b355d0abe3
#
_cell.length_a   1.000
_cell.length_b   1.000
_cell.length_c   1.000
_cell.angle_alpha   90.00
_cell.angle_beta   90.00
_cell.angle_gamma   90.00
#
_symmetry.space_group_name_H-M   'P 1'
#
loop_
_entity.id
_entity.type
_entity.pdbx_description
1 polymer ?
#
loop_
_entity_poly.entity_id
_entity_poly.type
_entity_poly.pdbx_seq_one_letter_code
_entity_poly.pdbx_strand_id
1 'polypeptide(L)'
;MPEIKASDLVLKVSESIDPEIFDISKYEGFLDALCGTREFQKEAIRVVLRYLLGKRYKNLRDLAEENYETNSNLKELYPTFNDFVRHLQLPDKLACTIDLATATGKSYVLYGIARIMLAEGVV
;
A
#
# COMPACT_ATOMS: atom_id res chain seq x y z
N MET A 1 19.92 19.90 -8.80
CA MET A 1 19.43 18.74 -8.05
C MET A 1 17.93 18.70 -8.06
N PRO A 2 17.31 17.56 -8.32
CA PRO A 2 15.87 17.48 -8.19
C PRO A 2 15.46 17.66 -6.74
N GLU A 3 14.36 18.37 -6.56
CA GLU A 3 13.80 18.58 -5.22
C GLU A 3 13.06 17.31 -4.79
N ILE A 4 13.36 16.79 -3.59
CA ILE A 4 12.69 15.64 -3.03
C ILE A 4 11.38 16.09 -2.42
N LYS A 5 10.26 15.60 -2.95
CA LYS A 5 8.93 15.82 -2.36
C LYS A 5 8.58 14.65 -1.45
N ALA A 6 7.78 14.91 -0.42
CA ALA A 6 7.33 13.84 0.46
C ALA A 6 6.63 12.72 -0.31
N SER A 7 5.91 13.06 -1.38
CA SER A 7 5.25 12.07 -2.24
C SER A 7 6.21 11.12 -2.96
N ASP A 8 7.48 11.52 -3.15
CA ASP A 8 8.47 10.66 -3.78
C ASP A 8 9.00 9.57 -2.83
N LEU A 9 8.79 9.75 -1.53
CA LEU A 9 9.21 8.80 -0.50
C LEU A 9 8.13 7.76 -0.19
N VAL A 10 6.93 7.92 -0.74
CA VAL A 10 5.80 7.01 -0.53
C VAL A 10 5.57 6.22 -1.81
N LEU A 11 5.68 4.91 -1.71
CA LEU A 11 5.40 4.04 -2.85
C LEU A 11 3.90 3.98 -3.12
N LYS A 12 3.52 4.12 -4.37
CA LYS A 12 2.12 4.13 -4.80
C LYS A 12 1.71 2.74 -5.27
N VAL A 13 0.62 2.23 -4.72
CA VAL A 13 0.02 0.96 -5.13
C VAL A 13 -0.97 1.22 -6.26
N SER A 14 -0.90 0.41 -7.31
CA SER A 14 -1.81 0.54 -8.46
C SER A 14 -3.26 0.29 -8.04
N GLU A 15 -4.17 1.04 -8.62
CA GLU A 15 -5.61 0.81 -8.48
C GLU A 15 -6.12 -0.29 -9.42
N SER A 16 -5.30 -0.71 -10.38
CA SER A 16 -5.65 -1.72 -11.38
C SER A 16 -5.47 -3.12 -10.82
N ILE A 17 -6.44 -3.56 -10.03
CA ILE A 17 -6.47 -4.89 -9.44
C ILE A 17 -7.67 -5.64 -10.01
N ASP A 18 -7.46 -6.89 -10.41
CA ASP A 18 -8.53 -7.73 -10.95
C ASP A 18 -9.58 -8.02 -9.87
N PRO A 19 -10.85 -7.63 -10.06
CA PRO A 19 -11.89 -7.87 -9.07
C PRO A 19 -12.15 -9.36 -8.80
N GLU A 20 -11.80 -10.24 -9.72
CA GLU A 20 -11.92 -11.69 -9.51
C GLU A 20 -10.87 -12.19 -8.51
N ILE A 21 -9.74 -11.50 -8.42
CA ILE A 21 -8.69 -11.82 -7.45
C ILE A 21 -9.03 -11.21 -6.09
N PHE A 22 -9.35 -9.92 -6.07
CA PHE A 22 -9.75 -9.22 -4.85
C PHE A 22 -10.67 -8.07 -5.20
N ASP A 23 -11.90 -8.11 -4.69
CA ASP A 23 -12.91 -7.07 -4.92
C ASP A 23 -13.18 -6.32 -3.61
N ILE A 24 -12.54 -5.15 -3.47
CA ILE A 24 -12.70 -4.31 -2.28
C ILE A 24 -14.13 -3.75 -2.16
N SER A 25 -14.86 -3.66 -3.27
CA SER A 25 -16.22 -3.10 -3.24
C SER A 25 -17.17 -3.92 -2.37
N LYS A 26 -16.88 -5.21 -2.17
CA LYS A 26 -17.66 -6.06 -1.25
C LYS A 26 -17.63 -5.57 0.19
N TYR A 27 -16.62 -4.80 0.55
CA TYR A 27 -16.36 -4.39 1.93
C TYR A 27 -16.64 -2.91 2.18
N GLU A 28 -17.19 -2.19 1.19
CA GLU A 28 -17.44 -0.74 1.36
C GLU A 28 -18.42 -0.47 2.50
N GLY A 29 -19.46 -1.30 2.66
CA GLY A 29 -20.38 -1.18 3.78
C GLY A 29 -19.71 -1.39 5.14
N PHE A 30 -18.80 -2.35 5.21
CA PHE A 30 -18.01 -2.59 6.42
C PHE A 30 -17.10 -1.40 6.73
N LEU A 31 -16.43 -0.86 5.70
CA LEU A 31 -15.55 0.30 5.87
C LEU A 31 -16.34 1.52 6.34
N ASP A 32 -17.53 1.74 5.80
CA ASP A 32 -18.39 2.84 6.23
C ASP A 32 -18.82 2.68 7.69
N ALA A 33 -19.13 1.46 8.10
CA ALA A 33 -19.50 1.18 9.49
C ALA A 33 -18.33 1.35 10.45
N LEU A 34 -17.12 0.94 10.04
CA LEU A 34 -15.93 1.02 10.89
C LEU A 34 -15.36 2.43 10.98
N CYS A 35 -15.23 3.10 9.85
CA CYS A 35 -14.51 4.38 9.73
C CYS A 35 -15.42 5.60 9.65
N GLY A 36 -16.71 5.40 9.39
CA GLY A 36 -17.66 6.50 9.25
C GLY A 36 -17.29 7.43 8.10
N THR A 37 -17.11 8.71 8.40
CA THR A 37 -16.76 9.72 7.39
C THR A 37 -15.25 9.93 7.24
N ARG A 38 -14.44 9.15 7.94
CA ARG A 38 -12.98 9.27 7.91
C ARG A 38 -12.40 8.62 6.67
N GLU A 39 -12.47 9.32 5.54
CA GLU A 39 -12.08 8.80 4.24
C GLU A 39 -10.60 8.38 4.19
N PHE A 40 -9.73 9.09 4.91
CA PHE A 40 -8.30 8.75 4.93
C PHE A 40 -8.05 7.36 5.54
N GLN A 41 -8.86 6.96 6.54
CA GLN A 41 -8.75 5.62 7.11
C GLN A 41 -9.24 4.55 6.14
N LYS A 42 -10.35 4.81 5.47
CA LYS A 42 -10.89 3.90 4.45
C LYS A 42 -9.87 3.71 3.32
N GLU A 43 -9.28 4.81 2.86
CA GLU A 43 -8.30 4.75 1.76
C GLU A 43 -7.04 4.01 2.18
N ALA A 44 -6.57 4.19 3.41
CA ALA A 44 -5.43 3.44 3.93
C ALA A 44 -5.70 1.94 3.90
N ILE A 45 -6.89 1.52 4.33
CA ILE A 45 -7.29 0.10 4.29
C ILE A 45 -7.32 -0.41 2.84
N ARG A 46 -7.94 0.35 1.93
CA ARG A 46 -8.03 -0.03 0.52
C ARG A 46 -6.66 -0.22 -0.12
N VAL A 47 -5.76 0.72 0.12
CA VAL A 47 -4.40 0.68 -0.45
C VAL A 47 -3.64 -0.53 0.06
N VAL A 48 -3.65 -0.77 1.37
CA VAL A 48 -2.95 -1.90 1.97
C VAL A 48 -3.49 -3.22 1.44
N LEU A 49 -4.82 -3.35 1.34
CA LEU A 49 -5.43 -4.59 0.87
C LEU A 49 -5.16 -4.83 -0.62
N ARG A 50 -5.17 -3.79 -1.45
CA ARG A 50 -4.78 -3.94 -2.85
C ARG A 50 -3.34 -4.44 -2.96
N TYR A 51 -2.46 -3.92 -2.12
CA TYR A 51 -1.07 -4.35 -2.09
C TYR A 51 -0.93 -5.81 -1.64
N LEU A 52 -1.58 -6.17 -0.54
CA LEU A 52 -1.42 -7.50 0.07
C LEU A 52 -2.22 -8.59 -0.65
N LEU A 53 -3.41 -8.29 -1.14
CA LEU A 53 -4.35 -9.30 -1.65
C LEU A 53 -4.56 -9.26 -3.16
N GLY A 54 -4.12 -8.22 -3.83
CA GLY A 54 -4.35 -8.05 -5.26
C GLY A 54 -3.53 -8.96 -6.16
N LYS A 55 -2.55 -9.66 -5.61
CA LYS A 55 -1.64 -10.57 -6.32
C LYS A 55 -0.85 -9.92 -7.46
N ARG A 56 -0.85 -8.59 -7.51
CA ARG A 56 -0.06 -7.84 -8.48
C ARG A 56 1.42 -7.81 -8.10
N TYR A 57 1.70 -7.77 -6.79
CA TYR A 57 3.05 -7.70 -6.25
C TYR A 57 3.34 -8.95 -5.42
N LYS A 58 4.49 -9.58 -5.65
CA LYS A 58 4.93 -10.73 -4.86
C LYS A 58 5.65 -10.29 -3.59
N ASN A 59 6.28 -9.12 -3.64
CA ASN A 59 7.07 -8.58 -2.53
C ASN A 59 7.20 -7.06 -2.71
N LEU A 60 7.86 -6.41 -1.75
CA LEU A 60 8.07 -4.97 -1.79
C LEU A 60 8.93 -4.55 -2.99
N ARG A 61 9.86 -5.40 -3.43
CA ARG A 61 10.70 -5.13 -4.59
C ARG A 61 9.87 -4.91 -5.85
N ASP A 62 8.82 -5.70 -6.06
CA ASP A 62 7.93 -5.56 -7.22
C ASP A 62 7.22 -4.20 -7.22
N LEU A 63 6.74 -3.77 -6.05
CA LEU A 63 6.12 -2.46 -5.91
C LEU A 63 7.14 -1.34 -6.16
N ALA A 64 8.34 -1.50 -5.62
CA ALA A 64 9.41 -0.53 -5.80
C ALA A 64 9.80 -0.40 -7.28
N GLU A 65 9.86 -1.52 -8.00
CA GLU A 65 10.18 -1.52 -9.44
C GLU A 65 9.15 -0.75 -10.24
N GLU A 66 7.85 -0.97 -9.98
CA GLU A 66 6.78 -0.24 -10.65
C GLU A 66 6.91 1.26 -10.39
N ASN A 67 7.15 1.65 -9.13
CA ASN A 67 7.30 3.06 -8.78
C ASN A 67 8.56 3.68 -9.38
N TYR A 68 9.67 2.95 -9.39
CA TYR A 68 10.92 3.42 -9.99
C TYR A 68 10.75 3.69 -11.49
N GLU A 69 10.08 2.78 -12.20
CA GLU A 69 9.86 2.92 -13.64
C GLU A 69 8.93 4.08 -14.01
N THR A 70 7.99 4.42 -13.13
CA THR A 70 6.99 5.44 -13.40
C THR A 70 7.30 6.81 -12.79
N ASN A 71 8.28 6.91 -11.89
CA ASN A 71 8.63 8.15 -11.21
C ASN A 71 10.03 8.61 -11.62
N SER A 72 10.10 9.63 -12.47
CA SER A 72 11.36 10.17 -12.96
C SER A 72 12.24 10.76 -11.86
N ASN A 73 11.64 11.27 -10.77
CA ASN A 73 12.40 11.79 -9.64
C ASN A 73 13.18 10.69 -8.94
N LEU A 74 12.61 9.50 -8.82
CA LEU A 74 13.33 8.36 -8.24
C LEU A 74 14.52 7.95 -9.11
N LYS A 75 14.37 7.98 -10.43
CA LYS A 75 15.47 7.67 -11.34
C LYS A 75 16.61 8.68 -11.24
N GLU A 76 16.29 9.95 -10.99
CA GLU A 76 17.30 10.98 -10.81
C GLU A 76 18.02 10.86 -9.47
N LEU A 77 17.29 10.51 -8.40
CA LEU A 77 17.86 10.34 -7.06
C LEU A 77 18.70 9.06 -6.96
N TYR A 78 18.25 8.00 -7.60
CA TYR A 78 18.91 6.69 -7.56
C TYR A 78 19.27 6.29 -8.99
N PRO A 79 20.55 6.38 -9.39
CA PRO A 79 20.95 6.12 -10.77
C PRO A 79 20.60 4.71 -11.27
N THR A 80 20.53 3.73 -10.36
CA THR A 80 20.12 2.37 -10.72
C THR A 80 19.01 1.89 -9.78
N PHE A 81 18.22 0.93 -10.25
CA PHE A 81 17.20 0.31 -9.42
C PHE A 81 17.79 -0.34 -8.17
N ASN A 82 18.99 -0.96 -8.30
CA ASN A 82 19.66 -1.57 -7.14
C ASN A 82 19.99 -0.54 -6.06
N ASP A 83 20.38 0.67 -6.45
CA ASP A 83 20.63 1.76 -5.49
C ASP A 83 19.37 2.10 -4.71
N PHE A 84 18.22 2.13 -5.39
CA PHE A 84 16.93 2.38 -4.74
C PHE A 84 16.57 1.25 -3.78
N VAL A 85 16.71 -0.01 -4.22
CA VAL A 85 16.33 -1.18 -3.42
C VAL A 85 17.12 -1.27 -2.11
N ARG A 86 18.37 -0.81 -2.10
CA ARG A 86 19.21 -0.84 -0.88
C ARG A 86 18.60 -0.03 0.28
N HIS A 87 17.74 0.95 -0.03
CA HIS A 87 17.09 1.77 0.99
C HIS A 87 15.79 1.17 1.51
N LEU A 88 15.35 0.04 0.95
CA LEU A 88 14.14 -0.63 1.39
C LEU A 88 14.44 -1.63 2.50
N GLN A 89 13.53 -1.70 3.46
CA GLN A 89 13.55 -2.76 4.46
C GLN A 89 12.73 -3.93 3.94
N LEU A 90 13.26 -5.14 4.09
CA LEU A 90 12.57 -6.38 3.71
C LEU A 90 12.07 -6.38 2.26
N PRO A 91 12.93 -6.07 1.25
CA PRO A 91 12.45 -5.99 -0.14
C PRO A 91 11.93 -7.31 -0.69
N ASP A 92 12.37 -8.44 -0.13
CA ASP A 92 11.96 -9.78 -0.58
C ASP A 92 10.72 -10.30 0.14
N LYS A 93 10.10 -9.47 0.98
CA LYS A 93 8.85 -9.77 1.69
C LYS A 93 7.74 -8.86 1.21
N LEU A 94 6.51 -9.34 1.28
CA LEU A 94 5.33 -8.50 1.06
C LEU A 94 5.05 -7.75 2.35
N ALA A 95 5.76 -6.64 2.55
CA ALA A 95 5.77 -5.89 3.79
C ALA A 95 5.38 -4.43 3.54
N CYS A 96 4.76 -3.82 4.52
CA CYS A 96 4.44 -2.39 4.47
C CYS A 96 4.35 -1.81 5.88
N THR A 97 4.45 -0.48 5.97
CA THR A 97 4.27 0.26 7.20
C THR A 97 3.10 1.22 7.02
N ILE A 98 2.23 1.28 8.03
CA ILE A 98 1.10 2.21 8.05
C ILE A 98 1.47 3.36 8.96
N ASP A 99 1.50 4.57 8.41
CA ASP A 99 1.82 5.78 9.15
C ASP A 99 0.62 6.71 9.13
N LEU A 100 -0.01 6.88 10.29
CA LEU A 100 -1.16 7.76 10.47
C LEU A 100 -0.87 8.73 11.61
N ALA A 101 -1.49 9.91 11.53
CA ALA A 101 -1.25 11.00 12.47
C ALA A 101 -1.66 10.68 13.91
N THR A 102 -2.59 9.73 14.11
CA THR A 102 -3.07 9.37 15.45
C THR A 102 -3.01 7.86 15.67
N ALA A 103 -2.68 7.45 16.91
CA ALA A 103 -2.65 6.04 17.29
C ALA A 103 -4.03 5.38 17.16
N THR A 104 -5.11 6.14 17.46
CA THR A 104 -6.49 5.65 17.35
C THR A 104 -6.82 5.29 15.90
N GLY A 105 -6.40 6.14 14.96
CA GLY A 105 -6.59 5.88 13.54
C GLY A 105 -5.93 4.59 13.09
N LYS A 106 -4.71 4.32 13.57
CA LYS A 106 -3.98 3.08 13.26
C LYS A 106 -4.73 1.85 13.73
N SER A 107 -5.31 1.90 14.93
CA SER A 107 -6.04 0.75 15.48
C SER A 107 -7.23 0.37 14.62
N TYR A 108 -8.00 1.34 14.16
CA TYR A 108 -9.13 1.10 13.27
C TYR A 108 -8.69 0.53 11.93
N VAL A 109 -7.61 1.07 11.35
CA VAL A 109 -7.07 0.61 10.08
C VAL A 109 -6.58 -0.83 10.21
N LEU A 110 -5.80 -1.15 11.24
CA LEU A 110 -5.28 -2.50 11.45
C LEU A 110 -6.42 -3.48 11.69
N TYR A 111 -7.43 -3.10 12.46
CA TYR A 111 -8.60 -3.95 12.69
C TYR A 111 -9.33 -4.24 11.37
N GLY A 112 -9.56 -3.20 10.56
CA GLY A 112 -10.24 -3.35 9.27
C GLY A 112 -9.50 -4.30 8.34
N ILE A 113 -8.17 -4.14 8.24
CA ILE A 113 -7.33 -4.99 7.41
C ILE A 113 -7.41 -6.45 7.89
N ALA A 114 -7.27 -6.68 9.19
CA ALA A 114 -7.31 -8.03 9.76
C ALA A 114 -8.66 -8.70 9.52
N ARG A 115 -9.76 -8.00 9.70
CA ARG A 115 -11.10 -8.54 9.50
C ARG A 115 -11.34 -8.94 8.04
N ILE A 116 -10.91 -8.11 7.10
CA ILE A 116 -11.09 -8.41 5.67
C ILE A 116 -10.18 -9.57 5.27
N MET A 117 -8.94 -9.62 5.74
CA MET A 117 -8.06 -10.75 5.46
C MET A 117 -8.61 -12.06 6.00
N LEU A 118 -9.22 -12.06 7.18
CA LEU A 118 -9.91 -13.22 7.71
C LEU A 118 -11.08 -13.64 6.82
N ALA A 119 -11.88 -12.68 6.36
CA ALA A 119 -13.01 -12.95 5.48
C ALA A 119 -12.57 -13.54 4.14
N GLU A 120 -11.40 -13.13 3.64
CA GLU A 120 -10.85 -13.65 2.37
C GLU A 120 -10.09 -14.96 2.55
N GLY A 121 -9.97 -15.47 3.78
CA GLY A 121 -9.31 -16.74 4.04
C GLY A 121 -7.79 -16.70 3.97
N VAL A 122 -7.19 -15.53 4.12
CA VAL A 122 -5.73 -15.35 4.00
C VAL A 122 -5.03 -15.60 5.34
N VAL A 123 -5.76 -15.46 6.42
CA VAL A 123 -5.22 -15.61 7.78
C VAL A 123 -6.00 -16.70 8.52
#